data_69e18119dafb7d9be2d684df1fd6d41c
#
_entry.id   69e18119dafb7d9be2d684df1fd6d41c
#
_cell.length_a   1.000
_cell.length_b   1.000
_cell.length_c   1.000
_cell.angle_alpha   90.00
_cell.angle_beta   90.00
_cell.angle_gamma   90.00
#
_symmetry.space_group_name_H-M   'P 1'
#
loop_
_entity.id
_entity.type
_entity.pdbx_description
1 polymer ?
#
loop_
_entity_poly.entity_id
_entity_poly.type
_entity_poly.pdbx_seq_one_letter_code
_entity_poly.pdbx_strand_id
1 'polypeptide(L)'
;MPTLKNNYRPMTAGETRIARALFQNAINYSAVKVYNGDYLPFGLQNSRVAMTPDGNMYYPEALFREDFSFGDITDKALFMHEMGHVWQHQMGVNVRVRGLVSWASSYEYSLPNEKDLADYS
;
A
#
# COMPACT_ATOMS: atom_id res chain seq x y z
N MET A 1 -3.49 -15.19 14.23
CA MET A 1 -3.94 -16.02 13.10
C MET A 1 -3.47 -15.38 11.80
N PRO A 2 -2.88 -16.14 10.91
CA PRO A 2 -2.50 -15.58 9.62
C PRO A 2 -3.74 -15.22 8.78
N THR A 3 -3.57 -14.22 7.93
CA THR A 3 -4.61 -13.80 7.00
C THR A 3 -4.63 -14.74 5.82
N LEU A 4 -5.69 -15.48 5.67
CA LEU A 4 -5.80 -16.47 4.59
C LEU A 4 -5.88 -15.76 3.24
N LYS A 5 -5.47 -16.47 2.18
CA LYS A 5 -5.55 -15.95 0.84
C LYS A 5 -6.99 -15.52 0.51
N ASN A 6 -7.14 -14.37 -0.12
CA ASN A 6 -8.40 -13.73 -0.47
C ASN A 6 -9.17 -13.17 0.71
N ASN A 7 -8.61 -13.20 1.91
CA ASN A 7 -9.17 -12.54 3.07
C ASN A 7 -8.43 -11.25 3.36
N TYR A 8 -8.94 -10.48 4.30
CA TYR A 8 -8.34 -9.21 4.67
C TYR A 8 -8.14 -9.14 6.18
N ARG A 9 -7.32 -8.20 6.58
CA ARG A 9 -7.10 -7.82 7.97
C ARG A 9 -7.14 -6.29 8.08
N PRO A 10 -7.34 -5.76 9.28
CA PRO A 10 -7.19 -4.32 9.48
C PRO A 10 -5.71 -3.94 9.43
N MET A 11 -5.43 -2.64 9.40
CA MET A 11 -4.06 -2.15 9.56
C MET A 11 -3.57 -2.49 10.96
N THR A 12 -2.29 -2.83 11.06
CA THR A 12 -1.66 -3.07 12.36
C THR A 12 -1.30 -1.74 13.02
N ALA A 13 -1.01 -1.81 14.32
CA ALA A 13 -0.55 -0.62 15.07
C ALA A 13 0.74 -0.07 14.49
N GLY A 14 1.67 -0.94 14.09
CA GLY A 14 2.93 -0.52 13.47
C GLY A 14 2.73 0.15 12.14
N GLU A 15 1.86 -0.41 11.30
CA GLU A 15 1.52 0.18 10.01
C GLU A 15 0.88 1.54 10.17
N THR A 16 -0.04 1.68 11.11
CA THR A 16 -0.67 2.96 11.40
C THR A 16 0.35 3.99 11.85
N ARG A 17 1.31 3.56 12.67
CA ARG A 17 2.35 4.45 13.17
C ARG A 17 3.20 5.00 12.03
N ILE A 18 3.65 4.14 11.12
CA ILE A 18 4.50 4.64 10.03
C ILE A 18 3.69 5.47 9.03
N ALA A 19 2.43 5.13 8.79
CA ALA A 19 1.58 5.92 7.91
C ALA A 19 1.30 7.31 8.51
N ARG A 20 1.08 7.38 9.83
CA ARG A 20 0.84 8.67 10.50
C ARG A 20 2.03 9.61 10.45
N ALA A 21 3.24 9.07 10.30
CA ALA A 21 4.42 9.92 10.14
C ALA A 21 4.30 10.83 8.92
N LEU A 22 3.62 10.36 7.87
CA LEU A 22 3.42 11.15 6.65
C LEU A 22 2.02 11.77 6.57
N PHE A 23 0.99 10.98 6.84
CA PHE A 23 -0.40 11.39 6.60
C PHE A 23 -1.08 11.95 7.84
N GLN A 24 -0.48 11.82 9.00
CA GLN A 24 -1.01 12.32 10.27
C GLN A 24 -2.47 11.87 10.46
N ASN A 25 -3.40 12.79 10.69
CA ASN A 25 -4.79 12.47 10.90
C ASN A 25 -5.64 12.59 9.64
N ALA A 26 -5.01 12.69 8.47
CA ALA A 26 -5.72 12.85 7.21
C ALA A 26 -6.43 11.58 6.75
N ILE A 27 -6.10 10.42 7.31
CA ILE A 27 -6.66 9.14 6.93
C ILE A 27 -7.42 8.52 8.09
N ASN A 28 -8.60 7.98 7.80
CA ASN A 28 -9.30 7.12 8.74
C ASN A 28 -8.72 5.71 8.63
N TYR A 29 -7.72 5.43 9.44
CA TYR A 29 -6.98 4.17 9.37
C TYR A 29 -7.83 2.95 9.72
N SER A 30 -8.81 3.13 10.59
CA SER A 30 -9.67 2.02 11.00
C SER A 30 -10.60 1.54 9.90
N ALA A 31 -10.79 2.33 8.86
CA ALA A 31 -11.63 1.97 7.72
C ALA A 31 -10.87 1.20 6.64
N VAL A 32 -9.54 1.07 6.76
CA VAL A 32 -8.70 0.48 5.72
C VAL A 32 -8.60 -1.02 5.92
N LYS A 33 -8.86 -1.77 4.85
CA LYS A 33 -8.68 -3.23 4.82
C LYS A 33 -7.43 -3.56 4.01
N VAL A 34 -6.66 -4.52 4.50
CA VAL A 34 -5.44 -4.98 3.84
C VAL A 34 -5.68 -6.42 3.41
N TYR A 35 -5.82 -6.62 2.11
CA TYR A 35 -6.15 -7.92 1.54
C TYR A 35 -4.90 -8.72 1.21
N ASN A 36 -4.97 -10.00 1.51
CA ASN A 36 -4.01 -11.00 1.02
C ASN A 36 -4.59 -11.61 -0.25
N GLY A 37 -4.52 -10.88 -1.35
CA GLY A 37 -5.08 -11.37 -2.60
C GLY A 37 -5.28 -10.24 -3.61
N ASP A 38 -5.56 -10.67 -4.83
CA ASP A 38 -5.72 -9.75 -5.95
C ASP A 38 -7.11 -9.12 -5.95
N TYR A 39 -7.15 -7.85 -6.34
CA TYR A 39 -8.42 -7.19 -6.63
C TYR A 39 -9.02 -7.71 -7.95
N LEU A 40 -8.18 -7.88 -8.97
CA LEU A 40 -8.62 -8.35 -10.28
C LEU A 40 -8.66 -9.88 -10.32
N PRO A 41 -9.72 -10.47 -10.89
CA PRO A 41 -9.86 -11.92 -10.89
C PRO A 41 -8.97 -12.60 -11.93
N PHE A 42 -8.79 -13.91 -11.79
CA PHE A 42 -8.14 -14.79 -12.79
C PHE A 42 -6.72 -14.37 -13.17
N GLY A 43 -6.00 -13.79 -12.20
CA GLY A 43 -4.61 -13.41 -12.44
C GLY A 43 -4.42 -12.19 -13.32
N LEU A 44 -5.46 -11.40 -13.55
CA LEU A 44 -5.35 -10.17 -14.32
C LEU A 44 -4.48 -9.14 -13.62
N GLN A 45 -4.42 -9.19 -12.29
CA GLN A 45 -3.49 -8.37 -11.53
C GLN A 45 -2.13 -9.04 -11.55
N ASN A 46 -1.09 -8.29 -11.94
CA ASN A 46 0.25 -8.81 -11.95
C ASN A 46 0.67 -9.19 -10.52
N SER A 47 1.34 -10.34 -10.35
CA SER A 47 1.75 -10.83 -9.05
C SER A 47 2.76 -9.93 -8.34
N ARG A 48 3.28 -8.91 -9.02
CA ARG A 48 4.22 -7.93 -8.47
C ARG A 48 3.60 -6.57 -8.26
N VAL A 49 2.29 -6.45 -8.45
CA VAL A 49 1.60 -5.17 -8.38
C VAL A 49 0.54 -5.19 -7.30
N ALA A 50 0.68 -4.31 -6.32
CA ALA A 50 -0.38 -4.04 -5.36
C ALA A 50 -1.34 -3.03 -5.96
N MET A 51 -2.58 -3.02 -5.49
CA MET A 51 -3.60 -2.09 -6.00
C MET A 51 -4.43 -1.53 -4.85
N THR A 52 -4.85 -0.29 -4.99
CA THR A 52 -5.73 0.38 -4.02
C THR A 52 -6.85 1.09 -4.77
N PRO A 53 -7.74 0.34 -5.44
CA PRO A 53 -8.75 0.95 -6.30
C PRO A 53 -9.95 1.54 -5.56
N ASP A 54 -10.20 1.08 -4.33
CA ASP A 54 -11.40 1.42 -3.58
C ASP A 54 -11.13 1.89 -2.15
N GLY A 55 -9.92 2.34 -1.89
CA GLY A 55 -9.52 2.76 -0.54
C GLY A 55 -9.05 1.62 0.34
N ASN A 56 -9.06 0.41 -0.17
CA ASN A 56 -8.50 -0.78 0.49
C ASN A 56 -7.33 -1.29 -0.32
N MET A 57 -6.34 -1.85 0.36
CA MET A 57 -5.11 -2.30 -0.30
C MET A 57 -5.20 -3.78 -0.62
N TYR A 58 -4.83 -4.13 -1.85
CA TYR A 58 -4.86 -5.51 -2.34
C TYR A 58 -3.45 -5.91 -2.74
N TYR A 59 -2.85 -6.80 -1.96
CA TYR A 59 -1.49 -7.28 -2.19
C TYR A 59 -1.54 -8.71 -2.70
N PRO A 60 -0.98 -9.00 -3.87
CA PRO A 60 -0.80 -10.39 -4.28
C PRO A 60 -0.06 -11.17 -3.20
N GLU A 61 -0.33 -12.46 -3.11
CA GLU A 61 0.20 -13.29 -2.02
C GLU A 61 1.71 -13.13 -1.87
N ALA A 62 2.43 -13.02 -2.98
CA ALA A 62 3.89 -12.88 -2.96
C ALA A 62 4.36 -11.58 -2.32
N LEU A 63 3.51 -10.54 -2.34
CA LEU A 63 3.85 -9.23 -1.79
C LEU A 63 3.24 -8.99 -0.42
N PHE A 64 2.20 -9.74 -0.07
CA PHE A 64 1.49 -9.53 1.18
C PHE A 64 2.38 -9.82 2.38
N ARG A 65 2.24 -8.98 3.42
CA ARG A 65 2.87 -9.19 4.73
C ARG A 65 1.80 -9.07 5.81
N GLU A 66 1.91 -9.87 6.87
CA GLU A 66 0.99 -9.75 8.00
C GLU A 66 1.15 -8.43 8.74
N ASP A 67 2.34 -7.84 8.66
CA ASP A 67 2.61 -6.52 9.20
C ASP A 67 3.77 -5.90 8.43
N PHE A 68 3.46 -4.93 7.57
CA PHE A 68 4.48 -4.29 6.75
C PHE A 68 5.50 -3.49 7.57
N SER A 69 5.14 -3.13 8.81
CA SER A 69 6.06 -2.39 9.66
C SER A 69 7.28 -3.22 10.10
N PHE A 70 7.18 -4.54 10.00
CA PHE A 70 8.29 -5.45 10.26
C PHE A 70 9.03 -5.87 8.98
N GLY A 71 8.54 -5.45 7.82
CA GLY A 71 9.19 -5.75 6.56
C GLY A 71 10.45 -4.94 6.35
N ASP A 72 11.14 -5.23 5.25
CA ASP A 72 12.30 -4.43 4.87
C ASP A 72 11.83 -3.08 4.32
N ILE A 73 12.81 -2.26 3.92
CA ILE A 73 12.50 -0.91 3.49
C ILE A 73 11.74 -0.88 2.18
N THR A 74 11.92 -1.90 1.34
CA THR A 74 11.16 -2.05 0.10
C THR A 74 9.69 -2.33 0.41
N ASP A 75 9.42 -3.24 1.35
CA ASP A 75 8.06 -3.53 1.80
C ASP A 75 7.38 -2.27 2.36
N LYS A 76 8.09 -1.52 3.19
CA LYS A 76 7.55 -0.30 3.78
C LYS A 76 7.25 0.76 2.74
N ALA A 77 8.13 0.92 1.76
CA ALA A 77 7.95 1.92 0.72
C ALA A 77 6.77 1.58 -0.18
N LEU A 78 6.61 0.30 -0.53
CA LEU A 78 5.44 -0.14 -1.30
C LEU A 78 4.16 0.11 -0.50
N PHE A 79 4.17 -0.24 0.78
CA PHE A 79 3.03 0.01 1.65
C PHE A 79 2.68 1.50 1.69
N MET A 80 3.66 2.37 1.85
CA MET A 80 3.42 3.82 1.90
C MET A 80 2.92 4.36 0.57
N HIS A 81 3.38 3.79 -0.55
CA HIS A 81 2.86 4.15 -1.87
C HIS A 81 1.36 3.86 -1.96
N GLU A 82 0.95 2.67 -1.52
CA GLU A 82 -0.46 2.30 -1.53
C GLU A 82 -1.27 3.14 -0.54
N MET A 83 -0.69 3.52 0.59
CA MET A 83 -1.34 4.43 1.53
C MET A 83 -1.63 5.79 0.89
N GLY A 84 -0.80 6.22 -0.04
CA GLY A 84 -1.06 7.44 -0.81
C GLY A 84 -2.36 7.35 -1.59
N HIS A 85 -2.64 6.18 -2.17
CA HIS A 85 -3.90 5.94 -2.88
C HIS A 85 -5.08 5.85 -1.92
N VAL A 86 -4.88 5.28 -0.72
CA VAL A 86 -5.91 5.30 0.32
C VAL A 86 -6.28 6.74 0.65
N TRP A 87 -5.28 7.58 0.83
CA TRP A 87 -5.49 8.99 1.13
C TRP A 87 -6.27 9.70 -0.01
N GLN A 88 -5.87 9.44 -1.26
CA GLN A 88 -6.58 10.00 -2.41
C GLN A 88 -8.05 9.60 -2.40
N HIS A 89 -8.32 8.34 -2.15
CA HIS A 89 -9.68 7.81 -2.14
C HIS A 89 -10.51 8.46 -1.03
N GLN A 90 -9.98 8.50 0.19
CA GLN A 90 -10.72 9.03 1.33
C GLN A 90 -10.96 10.54 1.23
N MET A 91 -10.00 11.26 0.66
CA MET A 91 -10.14 12.70 0.48
C MET A 91 -11.05 13.06 -0.70
N GLY A 92 -11.31 12.12 -1.59
CA GLY A 92 -12.10 12.39 -2.79
C GLY A 92 -11.41 13.33 -3.75
N VAL A 93 -10.09 13.41 -3.71
CA VAL A 93 -9.32 14.30 -4.57
C VAL A 93 -8.39 13.50 -5.48
N ASN A 94 -8.16 14.02 -6.68
CA ASN A 94 -7.26 13.39 -7.64
C ASN A 94 -5.89 14.02 -7.49
N VAL A 95 -5.12 13.51 -6.52
CA VAL A 95 -3.78 14.02 -6.22
C VAL A 95 -2.75 13.19 -6.95
N ARG A 96 -1.74 13.86 -7.50
CA ARG A 96 -0.66 13.17 -8.17
C ARG A 96 0.21 12.44 -7.14
N VAL A 97 0.55 11.21 -7.46
CA VAL A 97 1.35 10.35 -6.60
C VAL A 97 2.84 10.70 -6.66
N ARG A 98 3.23 11.58 -7.59
CA ARG A 98 4.63 11.88 -7.87
C ARG A 98 5.44 12.26 -6.63
N GLY A 99 4.90 13.13 -5.78
CA GLY A 99 5.59 13.53 -4.56
C GLY A 99 5.81 12.38 -3.61
N LEU A 100 4.82 11.51 -3.48
CA LEU A 100 4.91 10.33 -2.63
C LEU A 100 5.94 9.35 -3.18
N VAL A 101 5.95 9.14 -4.50
CA VAL A 101 6.93 8.27 -5.15
C VAL A 101 8.34 8.80 -4.95
N SER A 102 8.54 10.11 -5.10
CA SER A 102 9.84 10.73 -4.87
C SER A 102 10.30 10.54 -3.43
N TRP A 103 9.40 10.71 -2.47
CA TRP A 103 9.71 10.49 -1.06
C TRP A 103 10.14 9.03 -0.82
N ALA A 104 9.38 8.09 -1.35
CA ALA A 104 9.68 6.67 -1.20
C ALA A 104 11.02 6.30 -1.84
N SER A 105 11.30 6.86 -3.02
CA SER A 105 12.56 6.60 -3.74
C SER A 105 13.76 7.15 -3.01
N SER A 106 13.65 8.33 -2.39
CA SER A 106 14.74 8.90 -1.63
C SER A 106 14.95 8.15 -0.31
N TYR A 107 13.93 7.47 0.19
CA TYR A 107 14.00 6.71 1.41
C TYR A 107 14.71 5.37 1.21
N GLU A 108 14.64 4.79 0.00
CA GLU A 108 15.16 3.46 -0.28
C GLU A 108 15.72 3.35 -1.70
N TYR A 109 16.99 3.02 -1.78
CA TYR A 109 17.69 2.93 -3.07
C TYR A 109 17.34 1.67 -3.87
N SER A 110 16.89 0.63 -3.20
CA SER A 110 16.59 -0.65 -3.87
C SER A 110 15.21 -0.70 -4.48
N LEU A 111 14.41 0.36 -4.33
CA LEU A 111 13.08 0.41 -4.92
C LEU A 111 13.17 0.49 -6.45
N PRO A 112 12.12 0.02 -7.13
CA PRO A 112 11.97 0.30 -8.55
C PRO A 112 12.05 1.81 -8.80
N ASN A 113 12.37 2.19 -10.04
CA ASN A 113 12.44 3.61 -10.35
C ASN A 113 11.07 4.25 -10.20
N GLU A 114 11.07 5.58 -10.18
CA GLU A 114 9.88 6.38 -9.95
C GLU A 114 8.76 6.04 -10.94
N LYS A 115 9.13 5.82 -12.20
CA LYS A 115 8.16 5.48 -13.24
C LYS A 115 7.49 4.12 -12.94
N ASP A 116 8.28 3.14 -12.52
CA ASP A 116 7.74 1.82 -12.22
C ASP A 116 6.75 1.86 -11.06
N LEU A 117 7.07 2.61 -10.02
CA LEU A 117 6.16 2.77 -8.89
C LEU A 117 4.88 3.51 -9.28
N ALA A 118 5.01 4.53 -10.13
CA ALA A 118 3.86 5.29 -10.59
C ALA A 118 2.92 4.46 -11.47
N ASP A 119 3.46 3.47 -12.18
CA ASP A 119 2.68 2.58 -13.03
C ASP A 119 1.93 1.51 -12.22
N TYR A 120 2.28 1.31 -10.97
CA TYR A 120 1.62 0.34 -10.09
C TYR A 120 0.40 1.01 -9.46
N SER A 121 -0.74 0.80 -10.01
CA SER A 121 -1.99 1.35 -9.48
C SER A 121 -1.89 2.84 -9.15
#